data_a630aaae52343f31eb5344f83991928a
#
_entry.id   a630aaae52343f31eb5344f83991928a
#
_cell.length_a   1.000
_cell.length_b   1.000
_cell.length_c   1.000
_cell.angle_alpha   90.00
_cell.angle_beta   90.00
_cell.angle_gamma   90.00
#
_symmetry.space_group_name_H-M   'P 1'
#
loop_
_entity.id
_entity.type
_entity.pdbx_description
1 polymer ?
#
loop_
_entity_poly.entity_id
_entity_poly.type
_entity_poly.pdbx_seq_one_letter_code
_entity_poly.pdbx_strand_id
1 'polypeptide(L)'
;MKLTEAQRLQFEQDGYLFFPGHFSAEETRMLTEAVPALYAEREAWNVREKGSDAVRTNFAAHLHSEPFARLARHPRMVGPVMDLFDEQVYMHQFKINGKMAFEGDVWQWHQDYGTWLNDDQMPTERAMNVAIFLDDVSEFNGPLMFIPGSHRKGVINAQHDLTTTSYPLWTIDNALISQLVDRAGGRNGGIVAPKGPAGSMILFHSCLVHASGSNLSPFNRVAVYLSLCAVSNHIRRFKRPEYIAHRDFSPIELLPDDCLLKPYPVDVPWKNGLPDSALRTSLEPIEVAA
;
A
#
# COMPACT_ATOMS: atom_id res chain seq x y z
N MET A 1 9.70 -9.65 -13.23
CA MET A 1 9.17 -11.03 -12.99
C MET A 1 7.88 -11.16 -13.80
N LYS A 2 7.70 -12.25 -14.54
CA LYS A 2 6.43 -12.61 -15.18
C LYS A 2 5.67 -13.61 -14.33
N LEU A 3 4.35 -13.52 -14.33
CA LEU A 3 3.49 -14.47 -13.63
C LEU A 3 3.27 -15.73 -14.48
N THR A 4 3.17 -16.88 -13.83
CA THR A 4 2.72 -18.11 -14.49
C THR A 4 1.22 -18.03 -14.82
N GLU A 5 0.73 -18.86 -15.72
CA GLU A 5 -0.70 -18.96 -16.03
C GLU A 5 -1.53 -19.30 -14.79
N ALA A 6 -1.07 -20.23 -13.97
CA ALA A 6 -1.74 -20.59 -12.72
C ALA A 6 -1.85 -19.40 -11.74
N GLN A 7 -0.82 -18.57 -11.63
CA GLN A 7 -0.84 -17.35 -10.82
C GLN A 7 -1.81 -16.30 -11.38
N ARG A 8 -1.88 -16.14 -12.71
CA ARG A 8 -2.85 -15.24 -13.35
C ARG A 8 -4.29 -15.69 -13.07
N LEU A 9 -4.59 -16.99 -13.23
CA LEU A 9 -5.90 -17.55 -12.91
C LEU A 9 -6.26 -17.38 -11.42
N GLN A 10 -5.31 -17.64 -10.52
CA GLN A 10 -5.52 -17.39 -9.08
C GLN A 10 -5.80 -15.92 -8.80
N PHE A 11 -5.02 -15.00 -9.40
CA PHE A 11 -5.24 -13.57 -9.23
C PHE A 11 -6.62 -13.13 -9.73
N GLU A 12 -7.06 -13.62 -10.89
CA GLU A 12 -8.39 -13.35 -11.44
C GLU A 12 -9.51 -13.89 -10.52
N GLN A 13 -9.28 -15.05 -9.91
CA GLN A 13 -10.25 -15.67 -9.00
C GLN A 13 -10.29 -14.95 -7.65
N ASP A 14 -9.15 -14.74 -7.01
CA ASP A 14 -9.05 -14.34 -5.59
C ASP A 14 -8.80 -12.85 -5.42
N GLY A 15 -8.22 -12.17 -6.43
CA GLY A 15 -7.84 -10.76 -6.41
C GLY A 15 -6.52 -10.49 -5.71
N TYR A 16 -5.78 -11.52 -5.31
CA TYR A 16 -4.45 -11.39 -4.72
C TYR A 16 -3.56 -12.60 -5.00
N LEU A 17 -2.24 -12.38 -4.87
CA LEU A 17 -1.22 -13.43 -4.83
C LEU A 17 -0.33 -13.22 -3.60
N PHE A 18 0.10 -14.33 -2.99
CA PHE A 18 1.03 -14.32 -1.89
C PHE A 18 2.30 -15.11 -2.23
N PHE A 19 3.45 -14.51 -1.97
CA PHE A 19 4.77 -15.07 -2.25
C PHE A 19 5.58 -15.11 -0.93
N PRO A 20 5.54 -16.20 -0.19
CA PRO A 20 6.25 -16.31 1.09
C PRO A 20 7.77 -16.28 0.89
N GLY A 21 8.48 -15.48 1.69
CA GLY A 21 9.96 -15.40 1.65
C GLY A 21 10.52 -15.02 0.28
N HIS A 22 9.85 -14.14 -0.45
CA HIS A 22 10.19 -13.79 -1.84
C HIS A 22 11.47 -12.94 -1.96
N PHE A 23 11.80 -12.20 -0.92
CA PHE A 23 13.04 -11.46 -0.77
C PHE A 23 13.92 -12.16 0.28
N SER A 24 15.22 -12.13 0.06
CA SER A 24 16.18 -12.69 1.02
C SER A 24 16.21 -11.90 2.32
N ALA A 25 16.74 -12.52 3.37
CA ALA A 25 16.94 -11.85 4.65
C ALA A 25 17.87 -10.62 4.54
N GLU A 26 18.85 -10.66 3.64
CA GLU A 26 19.79 -9.57 3.41
C GLU A 26 19.09 -8.39 2.71
N GLU A 27 18.31 -8.63 1.65
CA GLU A 27 17.51 -7.61 0.97
C GLU A 27 16.50 -6.96 1.92
N THR A 28 15.82 -7.77 2.73
CA THR A 28 14.84 -7.29 3.70
C THR A 28 15.49 -6.45 4.78
N ARG A 29 16.68 -6.86 5.28
CA ARG A 29 17.45 -6.14 6.27
C ARG A 29 17.84 -4.73 5.79
N MET A 30 18.27 -4.59 4.53
CA MET A 30 18.60 -3.28 3.94
C MET A 30 17.44 -2.28 4.02
N LEU A 31 16.21 -2.77 3.84
CA LEU A 31 15.00 -1.95 3.95
C LEU A 31 14.64 -1.66 5.42
N THR A 32 14.68 -2.70 6.27
CA THR A 32 14.30 -2.60 7.69
C THR A 32 15.21 -1.63 8.44
N GLU A 33 16.52 -1.64 8.18
CA GLU A 33 17.51 -0.75 8.80
C GLU A 33 17.28 0.74 8.45
N ALA A 34 16.63 1.04 7.32
CA ALA A 34 16.33 2.42 6.92
C ALA A 34 15.04 2.99 7.57
N VAL A 35 14.13 2.15 8.08
CA VAL A 35 12.83 2.59 8.62
C VAL A 35 12.96 3.50 9.85
N PRO A 36 13.81 3.22 10.86
CA PRO A 36 13.86 4.04 12.07
C PRO A 36 14.18 5.52 11.80
N ALA A 37 15.10 5.80 10.87
CA ALA A 37 15.44 7.17 10.51
C ALA A 37 14.25 7.92 9.89
N LEU A 38 13.50 7.25 8.99
CA LEU A 38 12.29 7.81 8.38
C LEU A 38 11.18 8.06 9.40
N TYR A 39 10.97 7.14 10.34
CA TYR A 39 9.93 7.28 11.36
C TYR A 39 10.26 8.35 12.42
N ALA A 40 11.54 8.67 12.60
CA ALA A 40 11.99 9.75 13.49
C ALA A 40 11.69 11.15 12.91
N GLU A 41 11.51 11.30 11.61
CA GLU A 41 11.19 12.57 10.97
C GLU A 41 9.85 13.13 11.47
N ARG A 42 9.77 14.46 11.65
CA ARG A 42 8.55 15.17 12.11
C ARG A 42 7.86 15.89 10.95
N GLU A 43 7.91 15.27 9.79
CA GLU A 43 7.39 15.83 8.55
C GLU A 43 5.95 15.41 8.29
N ALA A 44 5.25 16.16 7.42
CA ALA A 44 3.84 15.92 7.11
C ALA A 44 3.57 14.54 6.46
N TRP A 45 4.59 13.94 5.82
CA TRP A 45 4.46 12.60 5.25
C TRP A 45 4.53 11.46 6.28
N ASN A 46 4.79 11.76 7.57
CA ASN A 46 4.71 10.82 8.68
C ASN A 46 3.38 10.99 9.43
N VAL A 47 2.35 10.31 8.99
CA VAL A 47 1.07 10.26 9.70
C VAL A 47 1.23 9.34 10.93
N ARG A 48 0.90 9.86 12.11
CA ARG A 48 1.00 9.15 13.37
C ARG A 48 -0.34 8.62 13.83
N GLU A 49 -0.33 7.62 14.71
CA GLU A 49 -1.55 7.08 15.29
C GLU A 49 -2.29 8.12 16.15
N LYS A 50 -3.60 7.97 16.27
CA LYS A 50 -4.41 8.86 17.09
C LYS A 50 -4.13 8.59 18.56
N GLY A 51 -3.54 9.55 19.22
CA GLY A 51 -3.25 9.47 20.65
C GLY A 51 -1.92 8.83 21.03
N SER A 52 -1.06 8.51 20.06
CA SER A 52 0.31 8.07 20.31
C SER A 52 1.29 8.68 19.32
N ASP A 53 2.61 8.50 19.58
CA ASP A 53 3.67 8.97 18.69
C ASP A 53 4.07 7.92 17.62
N ALA A 54 3.44 6.74 17.64
CA ALA A 54 3.72 5.68 16.70
C ALA A 54 3.37 6.11 15.27
N VAL A 55 4.25 5.83 14.31
CA VAL A 55 3.99 6.10 12.90
C VAL A 55 3.02 5.06 12.35
N ARG A 56 1.86 5.53 11.90
CA ARG A 56 0.87 4.74 11.19
C ARG A 56 1.27 4.49 9.75
N THR A 57 1.72 5.56 9.09
CA THR A 57 2.11 5.54 7.67
C THR A 57 3.16 6.61 7.41
N ASN A 58 4.27 6.21 6.78
CA ASN A 58 5.18 7.12 6.13
C ASN A 58 4.91 7.08 4.62
N PHE A 59 4.75 8.24 4.00
CA PHE A 59 4.55 8.37 2.56
C PHE A 59 5.82 8.78 1.83
N ALA A 60 5.90 8.44 0.56
CA ALA A 60 6.90 8.91 -0.40
C ALA A 60 8.38 8.60 -0.04
N ALA A 61 8.66 7.63 0.85
CA ALA A 61 10.02 7.29 1.24
C ALA A 61 10.98 7.06 0.05
N HIS A 62 10.47 6.58 -1.09
CA HIS A 62 11.27 6.37 -2.30
C HIS A 62 11.83 7.66 -2.91
N LEU A 63 11.31 8.84 -2.54
CA LEU A 63 11.77 10.14 -3.02
C LEU A 63 12.87 10.76 -2.12
N HIS A 64 13.13 10.18 -0.94
CA HIS A 64 14.12 10.71 0.00
C HIS A 64 15.00 9.66 0.69
N SER A 65 14.78 8.37 0.38
CA SER A 65 15.56 7.26 0.92
C SER A 65 16.01 6.31 -0.19
N GLU A 66 17.33 6.14 -0.33
CA GLU A 66 17.94 5.36 -1.43
C GLU A 66 17.50 3.88 -1.45
N PRO A 67 17.43 3.13 -0.32
CA PRO A 67 16.93 1.75 -0.35
C PRO A 67 15.51 1.65 -0.89
N PHE A 68 14.63 2.59 -0.51
CA PHE A 68 13.25 2.60 -0.98
C PHE A 68 13.10 3.11 -2.41
N ALA A 69 13.98 3.99 -2.89
CA ALA A 69 14.04 4.38 -4.29
C ALA A 69 14.43 3.19 -5.20
N ARG A 70 15.32 2.31 -4.72
CA ARG A 70 15.65 1.05 -5.41
C ARG A 70 14.49 0.07 -5.37
N LEU A 71 13.83 -0.10 -4.22
CA LEU A 71 12.65 -0.96 -4.09
C LEU A 71 11.50 -0.52 -5.01
N ALA A 72 11.29 0.79 -5.16
CA ALA A 72 10.27 1.36 -6.03
C ALA A 72 10.46 1.00 -7.53
N ARG A 73 11.67 0.60 -7.91
CA ARG A 73 12.06 0.21 -9.27
C ARG A 73 12.47 -1.27 -9.36
N HIS A 74 12.19 -2.05 -8.32
CA HIS A 74 12.60 -3.46 -8.24
C HIS A 74 11.73 -4.33 -9.16
N PRO A 75 12.32 -5.19 -10.03
CA PRO A 75 11.59 -5.98 -11.02
C PRO A 75 10.63 -7.00 -10.41
N ARG A 76 10.89 -7.49 -9.18
CA ARG A 76 9.97 -8.40 -8.47
C ARG A 76 8.75 -7.66 -7.91
N MET A 77 8.86 -6.35 -7.62
CA MET A 77 7.73 -5.54 -7.16
C MET A 77 6.88 -5.02 -8.33
N VAL A 78 7.52 -4.49 -9.37
CA VAL A 78 6.84 -3.76 -10.45
C VAL A 78 6.46 -4.67 -11.62
N GLY A 79 7.32 -5.63 -11.96
CA GLY A 79 7.15 -6.50 -13.13
C GLY A 79 5.83 -7.28 -13.18
N PRO A 80 5.33 -7.87 -12.09
CA PRO A 80 4.05 -8.57 -12.07
C PRO A 80 2.86 -7.68 -12.43
N VAL A 81 2.88 -6.40 -12.04
CA VAL A 81 1.81 -5.46 -12.34
C VAL A 81 1.83 -5.07 -13.82
N MET A 82 3.04 -4.77 -14.37
CA MET A 82 3.20 -4.53 -15.80
C MET A 82 2.73 -5.74 -16.63
N ASP A 83 3.02 -6.96 -16.14
CA ASP A 83 2.64 -8.21 -16.78
C ASP A 83 1.11 -8.44 -16.77
N LEU A 84 0.40 -8.07 -15.68
CA LEU A 84 -1.06 -8.15 -15.59
C LEU A 84 -1.78 -7.09 -16.40
N PHE A 85 -1.21 -5.89 -16.53
CA PHE A 85 -1.83 -4.81 -17.29
C PHE A 85 -1.49 -4.84 -18.77
N ASP A 86 -0.43 -5.58 -19.17
CA ASP A 86 0.20 -5.51 -20.48
C ASP A 86 0.52 -4.04 -20.86
N GLU A 87 1.00 -3.28 -19.87
CA GLU A 87 1.25 -1.84 -19.98
C GLU A 87 2.31 -1.39 -18.96
N GLN A 88 2.97 -0.28 -19.25
CA GLN A 88 3.84 0.41 -18.30
C GLN A 88 3.03 1.01 -17.15
N VAL A 89 3.67 1.12 -15.99
CA VAL A 89 3.06 1.65 -14.77
C VAL A 89 3.84 2.81 -14.20
N TYR A 90 3.15 3.70 -13.47
CA TYR A 90 3.75 4.73 -12.64
C TYR A 90 3.45 4.49 -11.16
N MET A 91 4.21 5.16 -10.28
CA MET A 91 3.99 5.10 -8.83
C MET A 91 2.89 6.08 -8.43
N HIS A 92 1.68 5.58 -8.12
CA HIS A 92 0.60 6.42 -7.62
C HIS A 92 0.77 6.76 -6.13
N GLN A 93 1.13 5.76 -5.31
CA GLN A 93 1.47 5.95 -3.89
C GLN A 93 2.63 5.05 -3.49
N PHE A 94 3.45 5.54 -2.58
CA PHE A 94 4.45 4.75 -1.87
C PHE A 94 4.22 4.92 -0.37
N LYS A 95 3.99 3.83 0.35
CA LYS A 95 3.65 3.85 1.79
C LYS A 95 4.50 2.85 2.56
N ILE A 96 4.98 3.25 3.74
CA ILE A 96 5.51 2.32 4.75
C ILE A 96 4.52 2.35 5.91
N ASN A 97 3.71 1.30 6.02
CA ASN A 97 2.69 1.20 7.06
C ASN A 97 3.25 0.48 8.29
N GLY A 98 3.25 1.17 9.42
CA GLY A 98 3.63 0.62 10.71
C GLY A 98 2.40 0.17 11.50
N LYS A 99 2.45 -1.04 12.01
CA LYS A 99 1.62 -1.48 13.14
C LYS A 99 2.56 -1.78 14.31
N MET A 100 2.87 -0.71 15.04
CA MET A 100 3.79 -0.80 16.16
C MET A 100 3.19 -1.65 17.29
N ALA A 101 4.05 -2.33 18.03
CA ALA A 101 3.65 -3.20 19.14
C ALA A 101 2.73 -2.46 20.12
N PHE A 102 1.55 -3.03 20.39
CA PHE A 102 0.48 -2.50 21.26
C PHE A 102 -0.17 -1.17 20.83
N GLU A 103 0.36 -0.48 19.82
CA GLU A 103 -0.08 0.86 19.42
C GLU A 103 -0.71 0.92 18.03
N GLY A 104 -0.39 -0.04 17.16
CA GLY A 104 -0.88 -0.04 15.77
C GLY A 104 -2.40 -0.21 15.71
N ASP A 105 -3.11 0.82 15.23
CA ASP A 105 -4.57 0.85 15.18
C ASP A 105 -5.16 0.17 13.95
N VAL A 106 -6.48 -0.02 13.94
CA VAL A 106 -7.25 -0.67 12.86
C VAL A 106 -7.12 0.05 11.51
N TRP A 107 -7.12 -0.71 10.43
CA TRP A 107 -7.53 -0.26 9.11
C TRP A 107 -8.87 -0.92 8.80
N GLN A 108 -9.94 -0.12 8.75
CA GLN A 108 -11.30 -0.61 8.53
C GLN A 108 -11.45 -1.22 7.13
N TRP A 109 -12.51 -1.99 6.91
CA TRP A 109 -12.82 -2.58 5.62
C TRP A 109 -13.02 -1.52 4.54
N HIS A 110 -12.23 -1.57 3.49
CA HIS A 110 -12.20 -0.61 2.39
C HIS A 110 -11.70 -1.22 1.08
N GLN A 111 -11.80 -0.46 0.02
CA GLN A 111 -11.10 -0.66 -1.25
C GLN A 111 -10.20 0.57 -1.49
N ASP A 112 -8.96 0.37 -1.86
CA ASP A 112 -8.07 1.50 -2.17
C ASP A 112 -8.57 2.30 -3.37
N TYR A 113 -9.10 1.62 -4.40
CA TYR A 113 -9.69 2.30 -5.57
C TYR A 113 -10.87 3.18 -5.20
N GLY A 114 -11.66 2.84 -4.17
CA GLY A 114 -12.72 3.72 -3.67
C GLY A 114 -12.21 5.11 -3.28
N THR A 115 -11.07 5.17 -2.58
CA THR A 115 -10.38 6.42 -2.25
C THR A 115 -9.83 7.10 -3.50
N TRP A 116 -9.13 6.38 -4.37
CA TRP A 116 -8.52 6.97 -5.57
C TRP A 116 -9.54 7.50 -6.57
N LEU A 117 -10.70 6.87 -6.69
CA LEU A 117 -11.82 7.34 -7.49
C LEU A 117 -12.40 8.65 -6.92
N ASN A 118 -12.72 8.65 -5.61
CA ASN A 118 -13.43 9.77 -4.98
C ASN A 118 -12.53 11.00 -4.76
N ASP A 119 -11.29 10.79 -4.33
CA ASP A 119 -10.38 11.89 -3.98
C ASP A 119 -9.50 12.33 -5.15
N ASP A 120 -9.02 11.42 -5.99
CA ASP A 120 -8.05 11.70 -7.05
C ASP A 120 -8.66 11.69 -8.46
N GLN A 121 -9.94 11.26 -8.61
CA GLN A 121 -10.58 11.04 -9.91
C GLN A 121 -9.74 10.11 -10.82
N MET A 122 -9.27 8.99 -10.24
CA MET A 122 -8.64 7.92 -11.03
C MET A 122 -9.68 7.29 -11.96
N PRO A 123 -9.45 7.25 -13.29
CA PRO A 123 -10.50 6.91 -14.26
C PRO A 123 -11.05 5.49 -14.15
N THR A 124 -10.17 4.51 -13.90
CA THR A 124 -10.52 3.08 -13.82
C THR A 124 -9.73 2.39 -12.71
N GLU A 125 -10.14 1.16 -12.35
CA GLU A 125 -9.47 0.34 -11.35
C GLU A 125 -8.13 -0.28 -11.80
N ARG A 126 -7.56 0.16 -12.93
CA ARG A 126 -6.24 -0.30 -13.42
C ARG A 126 -5.09 0.21 -12.55
N ALA A 127 -5.16 -0.19 -11.28
CA ALA A 127 -4.13 0.04 -10.27
C ALA A 127 -4.07 -1.17 -9.34
N MET A 128 -2.88 -1.45 -8.80
CA MET A 128 -2.63 -2.58 -7.91
C MET A 128 -1.69 -2.18 -6.78
N ASN A 129 -1.81 -2.88 -5.66
CA ASN A 129 -0.85 -2.77 -4.58
C ASN A 129 0.10 -3.97 -4.59
N VAL A 130 1.37 -3.69 -4.39
CA VAL A 130 2.39 -4.69 -4.11
C VAL A 130 2.99 -4.37 -2.75
N ALA A 131 2.90 -5.31 -1.80
CA ALA A 131 3.41 -5.12 -0.46
C ALA A 131 4.55 -6.09 -0.17
N ILE A 132 5.60 -5.62 0.53
CA ILE A 132 6.65 -6.46 1.11
C ILE A 132 6.61 -6.34 2.62
N PHE A 133 6.70 -7.47 3.32
CA PHE A 133 6.79 -7.53 4.78
C PHE A 133 8.22 -7.23 5.23
N LEU A 134 8.39 -6.26 6.12
CA LEU A 134 9.69 -5.99 6.75
C LEU A 134 9.84 -6.71 8.10
N ASP A 135 8.73 -7.12 8.71
CA ASP A 135 8.65 -7.95 9.91
C ASP A 135 7.91 -9.24 9.62
N ASP A 136 8.08 -10.25 10.46
CA ASP A 136 7.26 -11.46 10.43
C ASP A 136 5.79 -11.11 10.69
N VAL A 137 4.91 -11.61 9.84
CA VAL A 137 3.45 -11.41 9.97
C VAL A 137 2.81 -12.68 10.51
N SER A 138 2.13 -12.53 11.64
CA SER A 138 1.38 -13.58 12.33
C SER A 138 -0.10 -13.19 12.51
N GLU A 139 -0.90 -14.07 13.09
CA GLU A 139 -2.28 -13.78 13.49
C GLU A 139 -2.41 -12.70 14.57
N PHE A 140 -1.34 -12.41 15.32
CA PHE A 140 -1.37 -11.58 16.51
C PHE A 140 -1.00 -10.12 16.29
N ASN A 141 -0.23 -9.81 15.25
CA ASN A 141 0.30 -8.46 15.00
C ASN A 141 -0.48 -7.66 13.95
N GLY A 142 -1.77 -7.95 13.81
CA GLY A 142 -2.68 -7.23 12.91
C GLY A 142 -2.41 -7.49 11.42
N PRO A 143 -2.47 -8.76 10.96
CA PRO A 143 -2.24 -9.10 9.55
C PRO A 143 -3.24 -8.42 8.64
N LEU A 144 -2.84 -8.23 7.38
CA LEU A 144 -3.73 -7.79 6.31
C LEU A 144 -4.75 -8.90 6.03
N MET A 145 -6.04 -8.54 6.00
CA MET A 145 -7.16 -9.45 5.74
C MET A 145 -7.81 -9.10 4.42
N PHE A 146 -8.18 -10.12 3.63
CA PHE A 146 -8.88 -9.99 2.36
C PHE A 146 -10.20 -10.75 2.37
N ILE A 147 -11.17 -10.27 1.57
CA ILE A 147 -12.33 -11.04 1.16
C ILE A 147 -12.07 -11.52 -0.28
N PRO A 148 -11.67 -12.79 -0.50
CA PRO A 148 -11.31 -13.30 -1.82
C PRO A 148 -12.42 -13.11 -2.85
N GLY A 149 -12.06 -12.73 -4.08
CA GLY A 149 -13.00 -12.53 -5.17
C GLY A 149 -13.88 -11.28 -5.07
N SER A 150 -13.77 -10.47 -4.00
CA SER A 150 -14.59 -9.26 -3.82
C SER A 150 -14.29 -8.18 -4.87
N HIS A 151 -13.07 -8.16 -5.44
CA HIS A 151 -12.67 -7.23 -6.51
C HIS A 151 -13.53 -7.35 -7.76
N ARG A 152 -14.10 -8.55 -8.06
CA ARG A 152 -14.99 -8.77 -9.21
C ARG A 152 -16.33 -8.01 -9.14
N LYS A 153 -16.61 -7.38 -8.00
CA LYS A 153 -17.76 -6.48 -7.85
C LYS A 153 -17.47 -5.07 -8.39
N GLY A 154 -16.22 -4.79 -8.77
CA GLY A 154 -15.78 -3.42 -9.05
C GLY A 154 -15.79 -2.56 -7.79
N VAL A 155 -15.98 -1.25 -7.96
CA VAL A 155 -16.07 -0.30 -6.85
C VAL A 155 -17.37 -0.51 -6.06
N ILE A 156 -17.25 -0.53 -4.74
CA ILE A 156 -18.35 -0.69 -3.80
C ILE A 156 -18.63 0.67 -3.15
N ASN A 157 -19.90 0.98 -2.93
CA ASN A 157 -20.29 2.21 -2.24
C ASN A 157 -19.70 2.23 -0.82
N ALA A 158 -19.06 3.35 -0.46
CA ALA A 158 -18.36 3.53 0.79
C ALA A 158 -18.72 4.87 1.41
N GLN A 159 -18.54 4.99 2.72
CA GLN A 159 -18.74 6.22 3.49
C GLN A 159 -17.39 6.79 3.91
N HIS A 160 -17.23 8.10 3.88
CA HIS A 160 -15.99 8.74 4.27
C HIS A 160 -15.90 8.82 5.81
N ASP A 161 -15.03 8.02 6.40
CA ASP A 161 -14.73 8.07 7.83
C ASP A 161 -13.54 9.01 8.08
N LEU A 162 -13.83 10.11 8.76
CA LEU A 162 -12.87 11.16 9.10
C LEU A 162 -12.41 11.09 10.56
N THR A 163 -12.99 10.20 11.37
CA THR A 163 -12.91 10.32 12.83
C THR A 163 -12.39 9.10 13.56
N THR A 164 -12.54 7.90 13.02
CA THR A 164 -12.17 6.66 13.73
C THR A 164 -10.68 6.57 13.95
N THR A 165 -9.88 6.81 12.91
CA THR A 165 -8.41 6.77 12.99
C THR A 165 -7.77 8.11 12.60
N SER A 166 -6.47 8.22 12.68
CA SER A 166 -5.72 9.42 12.29
C SER A 166 -5.69 9.67 10.78
N TYR A 167 -6.01 8.66 9.98
CA TYR A 167 -6.02 8.74 8.51
C TYR A 167 -7.44 8.57 7.97
N PRO A 168 -7.98 9.56 7.24
CA PRO A 168 -9.31 9.48 6.62
C PRO A 168 -9.40 8.31 5.64
N LEU A 169 -10.51 7.57 5.67
CA LEU A 169 -10.69 6.39 4.84
C LEU A 169 -12.13 6.27 4.33
N TRP A 170 -12.30 5.83 3.08
CA TRP A 170 -13.60 5.42 2.55
C TRP A 170 -13.92 4.00 2.97
N THR A 171 -14.80 3.84 3.96
CA THR A 171 -15.11 2.56 4.63
C THR A 171 -16.39 1.94 4.09
N ILE A 172 -16.42 0.61 4.05
CA ILE A 172 -17.56 -0.19 3.59
C ILE A 172 -18.40 -0.58 4.80
N ASP A 173 -19.73 -0.48 4.65
CA ASP A 173 -20.70 -0.84 5.70
C ASP A 173 -20.60 -2.31 6.13
N ASN A 174 -20.73 -2.57 7.43
CA ASN A 174 -20.58 -3.90 8.03
C ASN A 174 -21.61 -4.92 7.49
N ALA A 175 -22.83 -4.50 7.17
CA ALA A 175 -23.83 -5.41 6.62
C ALA A 175 -23.44 -5.87 5.21
N LEU A 176 -22.85 -4.98 4.41
CA LEU A 176 -22.32 -5.32 3.10
C LEU A 176 -21.07 -6.21 3.22
N ILE A 177 -20.18 -5.95 4.18
CA ILE A 177 -19.03 -6.82 4.48
C ILE A 177 -19.52 -8.25 4.80
N SER A 178 -20.54 -8.39 5.68
CA SER A 178 -21.11 -9.70 6.03
C SER A 178 -21.59 -10.44 4.77
N GLN A 179 -22.30 -9.77 3.87
CA GLN A 179 -22.77 -10.36 2.62
C GLN A 179 -21.61 -10.78 1.69
N LEU A 180 -20.54 -10.01 1.63
CA LEU A 180 -19.37 -10.34 0.81
C LEU A 180 -18.65 -11.56 1.39
N VAL A 181 -18.48 -11.61 2.70
CA VAL A 181 -17.86 -12.74 3.42
C VAL A 181 -18.68 -14.02 3.20
N ASP A 182 -20.00 -13.97 3.35
CA ASP A 182 -20.88 -15.14 3.14
C ASP A 182 -20.76 -15.69 1.71
N ARG A 183 -20.70 -14.82 0.72
CA ARG A 183 -20.51 -15.20 -0.71
C ARG A 183 -19.13 -15.78 -0.99
N ALA A 184 -18.11 -15.35 -0.26
CA ALA A 184 -16.74 -15.82 -0.42
C ALA A 184 -16.46 -17.13 0.35
N GLY A 185 -17.46 -17.74 1.01
CA GLY A 185 -17.31 -18.99 1.76
C GLY A 185 -17.64 -18.90 3.24
N GLY A 186 -18.12 -17.75 3.72
CA GLY A 186 -18.53 -17.54 5.10
C GLY A 186 -17.39 -17.80 6.11
N ARG A 187 -17.68 -18.59 7.14
CA ARG A 187 -16.68 -18.95 8.16
C ARG A 187 -15.55 -19.82 7.64
N ASN A 188 -15.73 -20.49 6.49
CA ASN A 188 -14.78 -21.44 5.93
C ASN A 188 -13.97 -20.85 4.76
N GLY A 189 -13.47 -19.61 4.90
CA GLY A 189 -12.60 -19.00 3.89
C GLY A 189 -13.09 -17.67 3.33
N GLY A 190 -14.21 -17.14 3.81
CA GLY A 190 -14.72 -15.83 3.40
C GLY A 190 -13.82 -14.66 3.79
N ILE A 191 -12.93 -14.88 4.75
CA ILE A 191 -11.83 -13.96 5.10
C ILE A 191 -10.54 -14.76 5.13
N VAL A 192 -9.50 -14.24 4.49
CA VAL A 192 -8.15 -14.80 4.53
C VAL A 192 -7.16 -13.76 5.01
N ALA A 193 -6.10 -14.22 5.69
CA ALA A 193 -5.02 -13.35 6.15
C ALA A 193 -3.68 -14.01 5.80
N PRO A 194 -3.01 -13.61 4.71
CA PRO A 194 -1.69 -14.11 4.37
C PRO A 194 -0.68 -13.78 5.47
N LYS A 195 0.05 -14.78 5.94
CA LYS A 195 1.05 -14.70 7.00
C LYS A 195 2.34 -15.33 6.55
N GLY A 196 3.47 -14.83 7.02
CA GLY A 196 4.77 -15.36 6.64
C GLY A 196 5.92 -14.54 7.19
N PRO A 197 7.15 -14.98 6.91
CA PRO A 197 8.35 -14.30 7.37
C PRO A 197 8.54 -12.94 6.69
N ALA A 198 9.37 -12.10 7.29
CA ALA A 198 9.93 -10.92 6.65
C ALA A 198 10.49 -11.27 5.27
N GLY A 199 10.34 -10.38 4.29
CA GLY A 199 10.66 -10.65 2.89
C GLY A 199 9.52 -11.32 2.08
N SER A 200 8.39 -11.70 2.71
CA SER A 200 7.20 -12.14 1.97
C SER A 200 6.57 -10.98 1.20
N MET A 201 5.96 -11.28 0.05
CA MET A 201 5.33 -10.29 -0.83
C MET A 201 3.86 -10.64 -1.08
N ILE A 202 3.02 -9.61 -1.13
CA ILE A 202 1.62 -9.72 -1.56
C ILE A 202 1.41 -8.78 -2.75
N LEU A 203 0.75 -9.28 -3.79
CA LEU A 203 0.17 -8.48 -4.88
C LEU A 203 -1.34 -8.55 -4.77
N PHE A 204 -2.05 -7.41 -4.79
CA PHE A 204 -3.50 -7.41 -4.71
C PHE A 204 -4.17 -6.28 -5.50
N HIS A 205 -5.38 -6.58 -5.98
CA HIS A 205 -6.18 -5.69 -6.82
C HIS A 205 -6.69 -4.47 -6.05
N SER A 206 -6.73 -3.30 -6.67
CA SER A 206 -7.20 -2.04 -6.07
C SER A 206 -8.64 -2.09 -5.55
N CYS A 207 -9.50 -2.91 -6.16
CA CYS A 207 -10.87 -3.16 -5.72
C CYS A 207 -11.01 -4.35 -4.75
N LEU A 208 -9.93 -5.03 -4.35
CA LEU A 208 -10.04 -6.10 -3.36
C LEU A 208 -10.38 -5.51 -2.00
N VAL A 209 -11.50 -5.96 -1.41
CA VAL A 209 -11.92 -5.52 -0.08
C VAL A 209 -10.96 -6.07 0.96
N HIS A 210 -10.39 -5.17 1.74
CA HIS A 210 -9.37 -5.52 2.73
C HIS A 210 -9.44 -4.66 3.99
N ALA A 211 -8.82 -5.18 5.04
CA ALA A 211 -8.73 -4.54 6.35
C ALA A 211 -7.54 -5.07 7.12
N SER A 212 -7.26 -4.51 8.30
CA SER A 212 -6.40 -5.16 9.29
C SER A 212 -6.80 -4.75 10.71
N GLY A 213 -6.80 -5.70 11.64
CA GLY A 213 -7.06 -5.44 13.05
C GLY A 213 -5.96 -4.61 13.72
N SER A 214 -6.21 -4.14 14.94
CA SER A 214 -5.18 -3.50 15.77
C SER A 214 -4.09 -4.50 16.16
N ASN A 215 -2.89 -4.01 16.43
CA ASN A 215 -1.79 -4.84 16.93
C ASN A 215 -1.81 -4.87 18.46
N LEU A 216 -2.22 -5.99 19.03
CA LEU A 216 -2.23 -6.25 20.47
C LEU A 216 -1.01 -7.04 20.94
N SER A 217 -0.06 -7.32 20.06
CA SER A 217 1.13 -8.12 20.36
C SER A 217 2.34 -7.25 20.70
N PRO A 218 3.40 -7.82 21.33
CA PRO A 218 4.66 -7.13 21.57
C PRO A 218 5.56 -7.06 20.33
N PHE A 219 5.06 -7.46 19.14
CA PHE A 219 5.81 -7.52 17.90
C PHE A 219 5.33 -6.46 16.92
N ASN A 220 6.24 -5.70 16.34
CA ASN A 220 5.90 -4.78 15.26
C ASN A 220 5.44 -5.55 14.01
N ARG A 221 4.69 -4.86 13.16
CA ARG A 221 4.39 -5.30 11.81
C ARG A 221 4.51 -4.13 10.85
N VAL A 222 5.68 -3.99 10.23
CA VAL A 222 5.97 -2.99 9.21
C VAL A 222 5.90 -3.63 7.82
N ALA A 223 5.23 -2.98 6.90
CA ALA A 223 5.17 -3.40 5.51
C ALA A 223 5.23 -2.18 4.57
N VAL A 224 5.94 -2.34 3.45
CA VAL A 224 6.01 -1.32 2.40
C VAL A 224 4.98 -1.65 1.32
N TYR A 225 4.25 -0.64 0.86
CA TYR A 225 3.24 -0.76 -0.19
C TYR A 225 3.58 0.15 -1.37
N LEU A 226 3.66 -0.43 -2.54
CA LEU A 226 3.72 0.27 -3.82
C LEU A 226 2.33 0.21 -4.45
N SER A 227 1.65 1.35 -4.56
CA SER A 227 0.41 1.44 -5.35
C SER A 227 0.79 1.84 -6.77
N LEU A 228 0.79 0.86 -7.67
CA LEU A 228 1.20 0.98 -9.06
C LEU A 228 -0.03 1.14 -9.95
N CYS A 229 -0.03 2.13 -10.83
CA CYS A 229 -1.13 2.45 -11.70
C CYS A 229 -0.68 2.42 -13.17
N ALA A 230 -1.52 1.92 -14.06
CA ALA A 230 -1.28 1.97 -15.50
C ALA A 230 -1.07 3.43 -15.96
N VAL A 231 -0.07 3.70 -16.82
CA VAL A 231 0.23 5.05 -17.28
C VAL A 231 -0.97 5.69 -17.97
N SER A 232 -1.77 4.91 -18.72
CA SER A 232 -3.01 5.38 -19.34
C SER A 232 -4.11 5.79 -18.36
N ASN A 233 -3.98 5.41 -17.07
CA ASN A 233 -5.00 5.57 -16.02
C ASN A 233 -4.64 6.63 -14.95
N HIS A 234 -3.80 7.61 -15.28
CA HIS A 234 -3.36 8.63 -14.32
C HIS A 234 -4.52 9.45 -13.75
N ILE A 235 -4.34 9.88 -12.50
CA ILE A 235 -5.32 10.69 -11.75
C ILE A 235 -5.59 12.03 -12.43
N ARG A 236 -6.81 12.58 -12.22
CA ARG A 236 -7.27 13.84 -12.83
C ARG A 236 -7.51 14.95 -11.82
N ARG A 237 -7.52 14.64 -10.51
CA ARG A 237 -7.67 15.60 -9.44
C ARG A 237 -6.45 15.56 -8.53
N PHE A 238 -5.94 16.71 -8.16
CA PHE A 238 -4.75 16.90 -7.34
C PHE A 238 -5.10 17.51 -5.97
N LYS A 239 -6.18 17.00 -5.35
CA LYS A 239 -6.64 17.48 -4.04
C LYS A 239 -5.74 17.00 -2.91
N ARG A 240 -5.33 15.74 -2.94
CA ARG A 240 -4.45 15.19 -1.92
C ARG A 240 -3.01 15.68 -2.11
N PRO A 241 -2.21 15.85 -1.02
CA PRO A 241 -0.81 16.22 -1.11
C PRO A 241 -0.03 15.31 -2.06
N GLU A 242 0.99 15.85 -2.73
CA GLU A 242 1.78 15.10 -3.71
C GLU A 242 2.55 13.93 -3.09
N TYR A 243 2.96 14.04 -1.82
CA TYR A 243 3.56 12.92 -1.10
C TYR A 243 2.58 11.76 -0.83
N ILE A 244 1.25 11.99 -0.94
CA ILE A 244 0.22 10.93 -0.84
C ILE A 244 -0.17 10.43 -2.23
N ALA A 245 -0.48 11.34 -3.17
CA ALA A 245 -0.91 11.00 -4.52
C ALA A 245 0.06 11.62 -5.53
N HIS A 246 1.02 10.82 -5.99
CA HIS A 246 2.12 11.31 -6.82
C HIS A 246 1.63 11.80 -8.18
N ARG A 247 2.31 12.81 -8.70
CA ARG A 247 1.99 13.51 -9.96
C ARG A 247 3.01 13.28 -11.06
N ASP A 248 4.04 12.49 -10.80
CA ASP A 248 4.93 11.98 -11.84
C ASP A 248 4.29 10.71 -12.45
N PHE A 249 3.77 10.86 -13.65
CA PHE A 249 3.13 9.78 -14.41
C PHE A 249 4.10 9.08 -15.38
N SER A 250 5.39 9.36 -15.26
CA SER A 250 6.41 8.70 -16.07
C SER A 250 6.45 7.21 -15.80
N PRO A 251 6.64 6.38 -16.82
CA PRO A 251 6.83 4.94 -16.66
C PRO A 251 8.00 4.63 -15.72
N ILE A 252 7.79 3.68 -14.82
CA ILE A 252 8.85 3.19 -13.94
C ILE A 252 9.87 2.40 -14.77
N GLU A 253 11.11 2.86 -14.78
CA GLU A 253 12.24 2.12 -15.33
C GLU A 253 12.76 1.11 -14.31
N LEU A 254 12.77 -0.18 -14.66
CA LEU A 254 13.21 -1.24 -13.77
C LEU A 254 14.73 -1.21 -13.57
N LEU A 255 15.17 -1.47 -12.36
CA LEU A 255 16.55 -1.77 -12.01
C LEU A 255 16.84 -3.27 -12.16
N PRO A 256 18.13 -3.70 -12.14
CA PRO A 256 18.48 -5.11 -12.02
C PRO A 256 17.93 -5.75 -10.73
N ASP A 257 17.73 -7.07 -10.75
CA ASP A 257 17.12 -7.82 -9.64
C ASP A 257 17.93 -7.78 -8.32
N ASP A 258 19.23 -7.52 -8.41
CA ASP A 258 20.13 -7.39 -7.26
C ASP A 258 20.29 -5.95 -6.75
N CYS A 259 19.41 -5.03 -7.16
CA CYS A 259 19.53 -3.61 -6.86
C CYS A 259 19.45 -3.24 -5.37
N LEU A 260 18.88 -4.08 -4.53
CA LEU A 260 18.90 -3.88 -3.07
C LEU A 260 20.27 -4.24 -2.45
N LEU A 261 21.00 -5.18 -3.05
CA LEU A 261 22.29 -5.66 -2.53
C LEU A 261 23.50 -4.92 -3.10
N LYS A 262 23.33 -4.22 -4.22
CA LYS A 262 24.38 -3.47 -4.89
C LYS A 262 24.09 -1.98 -4.94
N PRO A 263 25.10 -1.10 -4.91
CA PRO A 263 24.93 0.35 -4.98
C PRO A 263 24.59 0.80 -6.41
N TYR A 264 23.32 0.72 -6.82
CA TYR A 264 22.85 1.33 -8.05
C TYR A 264 22.52 2.80 -7.80
N PRO A 265 22.95 3.73 -8.66
CA PRO A 265 22.55 5.12 -8.58
C PRO A 265 21.02 5.24 -8.77
N VAL A 266 20.40 5.96 -7.88
CA VAL A 266 18.98 6.32 -7.96
C VAL A 266 18.82 7.78 -7.56
N ASP A 267 17.92 8.49 -8.22
CA ASP A 267 17.55 9.83 -7.83
C ASP A 267 16.63 9.79 -6.60
N VAL A 268 16.92 10.64 -5.63
CA VAL A 268 16.12 10.86 -4.42
C VAL A 268 15.84 12.36 -4.29
N PRO A 269 14.92 12.88 -5.10
CA PRO A 269 14.74 14.30 -5.35
C PRO A 269 14.40 15.13 -4.12
N TRP A 270 13.89 14.51 -3.06
CA TRP A 270 13.52 15.21 -1.81
C TRP A 270 14.54 15.07 -0.69
N LYS A 271 15.75 14.61 -0.97
CA LYS A 271 16.81 14.41 0.03
C LYS A 271 17.13 15.70 0.82
N ASN A 272 16.86 16.88 0.27
CA ASN A 272 17.08 18.19 0.88
C ASN A 272 15.77 18.91 1.27
N GLY A 273 14.65 18.19 1.36
CA GLY A 273 13.33 18.74 1.68
C GLY A 273 12.30 18.57 0.56
N LEU A 274 11.01 18.70 0.91
CA LEU A 274 9.94 18.68 -0.07
C LEU A 274 10.06 19.83 -1.06
N PRO A 275 9.82 19.61 -2.36
CA PRO A 275 9.64 20.71 -3.29
C PRO A 275 8.46 21.58 -2.85
N ASP A 276 8.57 22.90 -3.04
CA ASP A 276 7.53 23.89 -2.65
C ASP A 276 6.11 23.53 -3.12
N SER A 277 5.99 22.83 -4.27
CA SER A 277 4.71 22.34 -4.80
C SER A 277 4.03 21.31 -3.89
N ALA A 278 4.80 20.48 -3.19
CA ALA A 278 4.28 19.44 -2.30
C ALA A 278 3.82 20.00 -0.94
N LEU A 279 4.38 21.15 -0.51
CA LEU A 279 4.02 21.84 0.73
C LEU A 279 2.72 22.63 0.63
N ARG A 280 2.39 23.14 -0.55
CA ARG A 280 1.26 24.09 -0.74
C ARG A 280 -0.14 23.48 -0.57
N THR A 281 -0.27 22.14 -0.54
CA THR A 281 -1.55 21.45 -0.37
C THR A 281 -1.77 20.86 1.03
N SER A 282 -0.85 21.07 1.97
CA SER A 282 -0.86 20.38 3.26
C SER A 282 -1.61 21.09 4.41
N LEU A 283 -2.10 22.32 4.25
CA LEU A 283 -2.55 23.14 5.39
C LEU A 283 -3.92 23.81 5.26
N GLU A 284 -4.70 23.59 4.20
CA GLU A 284 -6.08 24.04 4.25
C GLU A 284 -6.96 22.98 4.93
N PRO A 285 -7.70 23.36 6.00
CA PRO A 285 -8.73 22.50 6.56
C PRO A 285 -9.71 22.14 5.45
N ILE A 286 -10.09 20.86 5.37
CA ILE A 286 -11.17 20.43 4.48
C ILE A 286 -12.42 21.16 4.96
N GLU A 287 -12.80 22.30 4.35
CA GLU A 287 -14.12 22.88 4.52
C GLU A 287 -15.14 21.84 4.03
N VAL A 288 -15.82 21.24 4.98
CA VAL A 288 -16.99 20.42 4.73
C VAL A 288 -18.06 21.38 4.21
N ALA A 289 -18.27 21.41 2.91
CA ALA A 289 -19.46 22.05 2.35
C ALA A 289 -20.69 21.34 2.95
N ALA A 290 -21.53 22.12 3.62
CA ALA A 290 -22.77 21.72 4.27
C ALA A 290 -23.77 21.10 3.28
#